data_9cf576527488c9221666ba8b9e777a56
#
_entry.id   9cf576527488c9221666ba8b9e777a56
#
_cell.length_a   1.000
_cell.length_b   1.000
_cell.length_c   1.000
_cell.angle_alpha   90.00
_cell.angle_beta   90.00
_cell.angle_gamma   90.00
#
_symmetry.space_group_name_H-M   'P 1'
#
loop_
_entity.id
_entity.type
_entity.pdbx_description
1 polymer ?
#
loop_
_entity_poly.entity_id
_entity_poly.type
_entity_poly.pdbx_seq_one_letter_code
_entity_poly.pdbx_strand_id
1 'polypeptide(L)'
;MKHLQITKCLVVLSLAAVAVSLCGTPGTAQQSENRSGVTVGKKAPSFEAKTVDGKTIKFPDDYKGKVVLLDFWATWCGPCVHEMPNVVSAYQHYHSNGFEIVSVSLDRPKQQENVMQFTKSHSMTWAQIYDGGYWKTPIAVQYGVQAIPCPIIVDGDTGNVLAEGDGAVGSRLIQVIKPALAAKAKK
;
A
#
# COMPACT_ATOMS: atom_id res chain seq x y z
N MET A 1 61.74 -5.73 74.44
CA MET A 1 60.79 -6.80 74.75
C MET A 1 59.44 -6.40 74.18
N LYS A 2 58.88 -7.14 73.33
CA LYS A 2 57.63 -7.18 72.65
C LYS A 2 57.77 -7.00 71.12
N HIS A 3 57.71 -8.15 70.48
CA HIS A 3 57.69 -8.32 69.00
C HIS A 3 56.43 -7.73 68.38
N LEU A 4 56.65 -6.89 67.39
CA LEU A 4 55.56 -6.40 66.54
C LEU A 4 55.51 -7.23 65.28
N GLN A 5 54.50 -8.06 65.17
CA GLN A 5 54.21 -8.86 63.96
C GLN A 5 53.54 -7.95 62.90
N ILE A 6 54.22 -7.78 61.80
CA ILE A 6 53.66 -7.06 60.64
C ILE A 6 52.97 -8.07 59.75
N THR A 7 51.65 -8.09 59.81
CA THR A 7 50.82 -8.94 58.94
C THR A 7 50.68 -8.27 57.56
N LYS A 8 51.28 -8.90 56.55
CA LYS A 8 51.16 -8.47 55.15
C LYS A 8 49.74 -8.75 54.65
N CYS A 9 48.97 -7.73 54.42
CA CYS A 9 47.66 -7.83 53.73
C CYS A 9 47.87 -7.88 52.24
N LEU A 10 47.66 -9.05 51.62
CA LEU A 10 47.66 -9.28 50.19
C LEU A 10 46.33 -8.73 49.64
N VAL A 11 46.38 -7.56 48.94
CA VAL A 11 45.26 -7.05 48.18
C VAL A 11 45.20 -7.81 46.86
N VAL A 12 44.25 -8.72 46.73
CA VAL A 12 43.93 -9.38 45.45
C VAL A 12 43.04 -8.43 44.66
N LEU A 13 43.60 -7.78 43.63
CA LEU A 13 42.82 -7.04 42.65
C LEU A 13 42.11 -8.07 41.75
N SER A 14 40.82 -8.27 41.93
CA SER A 14 39.96 -8.97 40.97
C SER A 14 39.56 -8.02 39.83
N LEU A 15 40.13 -8.19 38.64
CA LEU A 15 39.63 -7.54 37.43
C LEU A 15 38.26 -8.17 37.10
N ALA A 16 37.20 -7.40 37.39
CA ALA A 16 35.88 -7.73 36.88
C ALA A 16 35.82 -7.23 35.39
N ALA A 17 35.90 -8.21 34.47
CA ALA A 17 35.64 -7.96 33.03
C ALA A 17 34.15 -7.62 32.88
N VAL A 18 33.83 -6.34 32.63
CA VAL A 18 32.49 -5.94 32.23
C VAL A 18 32.28 -6.35 30.78
N ALA A 19 31.62 -7.49 30.56
CA ALA A 19 31.11 -7.87 29.26
C ALA A 19 29.94 -6.92 28.92
N VAL A 20 30.22 -5.90 28.10
CA VAL A 20 29.17 -5.11 27.48
C VAL A 20 28.49 -5.99 26.43
N SER A 21 27.37 -6.61 26.83
CA SER A 21 26.46 -7.29 25.90
C SER A 21 25.82 -6.21 25.04
N LEU A 22 26.31 -6.07 23.81
CA LEU A 22 25.62 -5.34 22.73
C LEU A 22 24.34 -6.12 22.39
N CYS A 23 23.29 -5.90 23.19
CA CYS A 23 21.94 -6.34 22.85
C CYS A 23 21.49 -5.43 21.71
N GLY A 24 21.77 -5.86 20.47
CA GLY A 24 21.17 -5.26 19.29
C GLY A 24 19.66 -5.41 19.45
N THR A 25 18.96 -4.29 19.66
CA THR A 25 17.50 -4.26 19.57
C THR A 25 17.13 -4.73 18.17
N PRO A 26 16.32 -5.80 18.02
CA PRO A 26 15.78 -6.11 16.71
C PRO A 26 14.98 -4.89 16.26
N GLY A 27 15.43 -4.28 15.17
CA GLY A 27 14.69 -3.20 14.52
C GLY A 27 13.25 -3.69 14.35
N THR A 28 12.32 -3.02 14.99
CA THR A 28 10.89 -3.19 14.73
C THR A 28 10.69 -2.95 13.24
N ALA A 29 10.59 -4.04 12.47
CA ALA A 29 10.05 -3.97 11.13
C ALA A 29 8.69 -3.30 11.31
N GLN A 30 8.56 -2.08 10.79
CA GLN A 30 7.28 -1.39 10.70
C GLN A 30 6.36 -2.34 9.94
N GLN A 31 5.46 -3.00 10.66
CA GLN A 31 4.40 -3.79 10.05
C GLN A 31 3.56 -2.77 9.28
N SER A 32 3.65 -2.82 7.95
CA SER A 32 2.72 -2.10 7.09
C SER A 32 1.33 -2.55 7.51
N GLU A 33 0.50 -1.60 7.95
CA GLU A 33 -0.88 -1.95 8.31
C GLU A 33 -1.56 -2.51 7.07
N ASN A 34 -1.81 -3.82 7.10
CA ASN A 34 -2.53 -4.51 6.03
C ASN A 34 -3.99 -4.04 6.08
N ARG A 35 -4.41 -3.27 5.09
CA ARG A 35 -5.76 -2.70 5.00
C ARG A 35 -6.71 -3.55 4.17
N SER A 36 -6.21 -4.66 3.64
CA SER A 36 -6.94 -5.60 2.78
C SER A 36 -6.68 -7.05 3.17
N GLY A 37 -7.46 -7.97 2.59
CA GLY A 37 -7.26 -9.41 2.72
C GLY A 37 -6.32 -10.01 1.67
N VAL A 38 -5.70 -9.18 0.80
CA VAL A 38 -4.78 -9.68 -0.22
C VAL A 38 -3.35 -9.80 0.32
N THR A 39 -2.51 -10.53 -0.38
CA THR A 39 -1.12 -10.77 0.02
C THR A 39 -0.19 -10.47 -1.16
N VAL A 40 0.86 -9.69 -0.92
CA VAL A 40 1.90 -9.41 -1.91
C VAL A 40 2.50 -10.71 -2.46
N GLY A 41 2.67 -10.79 -3.77
CA GLY A 41 3.14 -11.97 -4.50
C GLY A 41 2.06 -13.01 -4.81
N LYS A 42 0.82 -12.86 -4.32
CA LYS A 42 -0.33 -13.71 -4.64
C LYS A 42 -1.23 -13.05 -5.68
N LYS A 43 -2.10 -13.86 -6.29
CA LYS A 43 -3.11 -13.38 -7.25
C LYS A 43 -4.10 -12.46 -6.56
N ALA A 44 -4.34 -11.30 -7.15
CA ALA A 44 -5.48 -10.46 -6.82
C ALA A 44 -6.77 -11.17 -7.24
N PRO A 45 -7.86 -11.10 -6.48
CA PRO A 45 -9.16 -11.59 -6.89
C PRO A 45 -9.62 -10.95 -8.21
N SER A 46 -10.10 -11.76 -9.16
CA SER A 46 -10.68 -11.24 -10.41
C SER A 46 -12.12 -10.79 -10.20
N PHE A 47 -12.54 -9.77 -10.94
CA PHE A 47 -13.92 -9.30 -10.93
C PHE A 47 -14.33 -8.71 -12.29
N GLU A 48 -15.63 -8.62 -12.52
CA GLU A 48 -16.24 -7.84 -13.59
C GLU A 48 -17.12 -6.76 -12.97
N ALA A 49 -17.02 -5.54 -13.48
CA ALA A 49 -17.79 -4.41 -12.94
C ALA A 49 -18.11 -3.37 -14.01
N LYS A 50 -19.16 -2.60 -13.76
CA LYS A 50 -19.49 -1.41 -14.55
C LYS A 50 -18.87 -0.17 -13.93
N THR A 51 -18.27 0.64 -14.77
CA THR A 51 -17.79 1.96 -14.40
C THR A 51 -18.93 2.98 -14.38
N VAL A 52 -18.71 4.14 -13.77
CA VAL A 52 -19.73 5.21 -13.70
C VAL A 52 -20.12 5.77 -15.07
N ASP A 53 -19.28 5.61 -16.09
CA ASP A 53 -19.55 5.97 -17.49
C ASP A 53 -20.19 4.81 -18.30
N GLY A 54 -20.55 3.71 -17.63
CA GLY A 54 -21.32 2.58 -18.17
C GLY A 54 -20.50 1.50 -18.88
N LYS A 55 -19.17 1.63 -18.94
CA LYS A 55 -18.30 0.58 -19.52
C LYS A 55 -18.22 -0.62 -18.59
N THR A 56 -18.11 -1.81 -19.14
CA THR A 56 -17.80 -3.03 -18.38
C THR A 56 -16.29 -3.26 -18.45
N ILE A 57 -15.68 -3.53 -17.30
CA ILE A 57 -14.28 -3.92 -17.21
C ILE A 57 -14.14 -5.28 -16.54
N LYS A 58 -13.14 -6.06 -16.96
CA LYS A 58 -12.75 -7.35 -16.40
C LYS A 58 -11.34 -7.23 -15.82
N PHE A 59 -11.25 -7.24 -14.49
CA PHE A 59 -9.98 -7.11 -13.81
C PHE A 59 -9.43 -8.50 -13.41
N PRO A 60 -8.16 -8.80 -13.63
CA PRO A 60 -7.11 -7.99 -14.28
C PRO A 60 -7.03 -8.18 -15.82
N ASP A 61 -7.94 -8.92 -16.45
CA ASP A 61 -7.81 -9.42 -17.83
C ASP A 61 -7.72 -8.29 -18.88
N ASP A 62 -8.46 -7.20 -18.71
CA ASP A 62 -8.42 -6.04 -19.63
C ASP A 62 -7.14 -5.19 -19.47
N TYR A 63 -6.29 -5.55 -18.51
CA TYR A 63 -5.10 -4.77 -18.16
C TYR A 63 -3.78 -5.48 -18.48
N LYS A 64 -3.79 -6.41 -19.45
CA LYS A 64 -2.57 -7.07 -19.92
C LYS A 64 -1.56 -6.04 -20.43
N GLY A 65 -0.28 -6.24 -20.11
CA GLY A 65 0.79 -5.30 -20.40
C GLY A 65 0.85 -4.07 -19.46
N LYS A 66 -0.07 -3.93 -18.51
CA LYS A 66 -0.15 -2.78 -17.61
C LYS A 66 0.31 -3.11 -16.19
N VAL A 67 0.71 -2.08 -15.46
CA VAL A 67 0.78 -2.06 -13.99
C VAL A 67 -0.43 -1.29 -13.51
N VAL A 68 -1.26 -1.88 -12.66
CA VAL A 68 -2.55 -1.31 -12.29
C VAL A 68 -2.59 -0.99 -10.80
N LEU A 69 -2.99 0.23 -10.47
CA LEU A 69 -3.41 0.60 -9.13
C LEU A 69 -4.92 0.36 -9.00
N LEU A 70 -5.31 -0.62 -8.20
CA LEU A 70 -6.68 -0.78 -7.71
C LEU A 70 -6.79 0.04 -6.42
N ASP A 71 -7.56 1.11 -6.45
CA ASP A 71 -7.65 2.08 -5.35
C ASP A 71 -9.05 2.09 -4.74
N PHE A 72 -9.16 1.73 -3.45
CA PHE A 72 -10.40 1.84 -2.68
C PHE A 72 -10.40 3.15 -1.91
N TRP A 73 -11.39 3.99 -2.19
CA TRP A 73 -11.47 5.36 -1.70
C TRP A 73 -12.90 5.83 -1.47
N ALA A 74 -13.10 7.05 -1.02
CA ALA A 74 -14.41 7.71 -0.98
C ALA A 74 -14.26 9.23 -0.91
N THR A 75 -15.29 9.97 -1.34
CA THR A 75 -15.31 11.44 -1.28
C THR A 75 -15.27 11.99 0.15
N TRP A 76 -15.77 11.23 1.12
CA TRP A 76 -15.76 11.57 2.55
C TRP A 76 -14.48 11.14 3.29
N CYS A 77 -13.56 10.43 2.61
CA CYS A 77 -12.31 9.94 3.21
C CYS A 77 -11.23 11.02 3.15
N GLY A 78 -11.01 11.75 4.23
CA GLY A 78 -10.01 12.81 4.31
C GLY A 78 -8.60 12.38 3.87
N PRO A 79 -8.04 11.27 4.41
CA PRO A 79 -6.73 10.77 3.96
C PRO A 79 -6.70 10.40 2.47
N CYS A 80 -7.79 9.86 1.89
CA CYS A 80 -7.86 9.56 0.46
C CYS A 80 -7.78 10.84 -0.38
N VAL A 81 -8.55 11.87 0.00
CA VAL A 81 -8.55 13.17 -0.66
C VAL A 81 -7.17 13.84 -0.59
N HIS A 82 -6.49 13.72 0.56
CA HIS A 82 -5.14 14.25 0.74
C HIS A 82 -4.11 13.54 -0.15
N GLU A 83 -4.25 12.24 -0.38
CA GLU A 83 -3.36 11.45 -1.25
C GLU A 83 -3.64 11.65 -2.74
N MET A 84 -4.82 12.11 -3.13
CA MET A 84 -5.26 12.21 -4.52
C MET A 84 -4.30 13.00 -5.44
N PRO A 85 -3.70 14.12 -5.04
CA PRO A 85 -2.72 14.82 -5.89
C PRO A 85 -1.52 13.94 -6.28
N ASN A 86 -1.05 13.07 -5.39
CA ASN A 86 0.05 12.13 -5.67
C ASN A 86 -0.38 11.08 -6.68
N VAL A 87 -1.60 10.53 -6.53
CA VAL A 87 -2.19 9.54 -7.44
C VAL A 87 -2.39 10.14 -8.84
N VAL A 88 -2.96 11.34 -8.93
CA VAL A 88 -3.14 12.07 -10.20
C VAL A 88 -1.79 12.34 -10.88
N SER A 89 -0.81 12.81 -10.13
CA SER A 89 0.53 13.05 -10.64
C SER A 89 1.19 11.77 -11.17
N ALA A 90 1.06 10.67 -10.45
CA ALA A 90 1.56 9.37 -10.88
C ALA A 90 0.89 8.92 -12.19
N TYR A 91 -0.43 9.07 -12.29
CA TYR A 91 -1.18 8.74 -13.49
C TYR A 91 -0.73 9.56 -14.69
N GLN A 92 -0.67 10.87 -14.56
CA GLN A 92 -0.23 11.78 -15.62
C GLN A 92 1.19 11.46 -16.12
N HIS A 93 2.09 11.06 -15.22
CA HIS A 93 3.48 10.76 -15.56
C HIS A 93 3.68 9.39 -16.21
N TYR A 94 2.94 8.37 -15.76
CA TYR A 94 3.23 6.98 -16.10
C TYR A 94 2.16 6.28 -16.93
N HIS A 95 1.00 6.90 -17.17
CA HIS A 95 -0.07 6.29 -17.96
C HIS A 95 0.39 5.93 -19.38
N SER A 96 1.08 6.82 -20.07
CA SER A 96 1.64 6.55 -21.41
C SER A 96 2.67 5.41 -21.43
N ASN A 97 3.27 5.10 -20.28
CA ASN A 97 4.23 4.02 -20.10
C ASN A 97 3.59 2.69 -19.66
N GLY A 98 2.26 2.64 -19.56
CA GLY A 98 1.53 1.42 -19.20
C GLY A 98 1.06 1.34 -17.75
N PHE A 99 1.09 2.46 -17.00
CA PHE A 99 0.42 2.53 -15.71
C PHE A 99 -1.06 2.82 -15.88
N GLU A 100 -1.91 2.10 -15.13
CA GLU A 100 -3.36 2.29 -15.16
C GLU A 100 -3.93 2.34 -13.76
N ILE A 101 -5.11 2.94 -13.60
CA ILE A 101 -5.82 2.98 -12.32
C ILE A 101 -7.26 2.51 -12.51
N VAL A 102 -7.73 1.74 -11.55
CA VAL A 102 -9.15 1.40 -11.35
C VAL A 102 -9.51 1.81 -9.93
N SER A 103 -10.38 2.78 -9.78
CA SER A 103 -10.84 3.21 -8.46
C SER A 103 -12.22 2.64 -8.13
N VAL A 104 -12.38 2.16 -6.90
CA VAL A 104 -13.63 1.63 -6.35
C VAL A 104 -14.07 2.56 -5.22
N SER A 105 -15.16 3.29 -5.45
CA SER A 105 -15.71 4.22 -4.47
C SER A 105 -16.53 3.49 -3.40
N LEU A 106 -16.23 3.76 -2.14
CA LEU A 106 -17.00 3.35 -0.98
C LEU A 106 -17.97 4.46 -0.53
N ASP A 107 -18.46 5.26 -1.47
CA ASP A 107 -19.50 6.25 -1.16
C ASP A 107 -20.86 5.57 -0.89
N ARG A 108 -21.71 6.27 -0.16
CA ARG A 108 -23.03 5.77 0.26
C ARG A 108 -24.00 5.73 -0.91
N PRO A 109 -25.14 5.02 -0.79
CA PRO A 109 -26.19 5.02 -1.81
C PRO A 109 -26.60 6.44 -2.23
N LYS A 110 -26.93 6.61 -3.52
CA LYS A 110 -27.40 7.87 -4.12
C LYS A 110 -26.34 8.98 -4.18
N GLN A 111 -25.03 8.63 -4.14
CA GLN A 111 -23.93 9.59 -4.24
C GLN A 111 -23.22 9.57 -5.61
N GLN A 112 -23.76 8.89 -6.63
CA GLN A 112 -23.10 8.76 -7.93
C GLN A 112 -22.74 10.12 -8.55
N GLU A 113 -23.66 11.07 -8.54
CA GLU A 113 -23.41 12.41 -9.07
C GLU A 113 -22.28 13.11 -8.31
N ASN A 114 -22.28 13.01 -6.97
CA ASN A 114 -21.24 13.59 -6.14
C ASN A 114 -19.85 12.95 -6.47
N VAL A 115 -19.79 11.63 -6.63
CA VAL A 115 -18.56 10.91 -7.03
C VAL A 115 -18.10 11.39 -8.39
N MET A 116 -18.99 11.50 -9.39
CA MET A 116 -18.65 11.98 -10.73
C MET A 116 -18.15 13.43 -10.74
N GLN A 117 -18.79 14.32 -9.99
CA GLN A 117 -18.35 15.72 -9.86
C GLN A 117 -16.99 15.82 -9.17
N PHE A 118 -16.79 15.03 -8.10
CA PHE A 118 -15.52 14.98 -7.39
C PHE A 118 -14.39 14.50 -8.31
N THR A 119 -14.58 13.38 -9.02
CA THR A 119 -13.56 12.82 -9.91
C THR A 119 -13.20 13.79 -11.03
N LYS A 120 -14.18 14.49 -11.61
CA LYS A 120 -13.97 15.52 -12.61
C LYS A 120 -13.17 16.70 -12.07
N SER A 121 -13.54 17.22 -10.90
CA SER A 121 -12.86 18.39 -10.29
C SER A 121 -11.42 18.08 -9.85
N HIS A 122 -11.10 16.81 -9.58
CA HIS A 122 -9.77 16.38 -9.19
C HIS A 122 -8.96 15.70 -10.32
N SER A 123 -9.43 15.82 -11.59
CA SER A 123 -8.73 15.24 -12.75
C SER A 123 -8.49 13.73 -12.69
N MET A 124 -9.40 12.99 -12.04
CA MET A 124 -9.38 11.53 -11.96
C MET A 124 -9.98 10.94 -13.23
N THR A 125 -9.22 10.87 -14.31
CA THR A 125 -9.70 10.52 -15.67
C THR A 125 -9.73 9.01 -15.96
N TRP A 126 -9.33 8.18 -15.03
CA TRP A 126 -9.32 6.73 -15.13
C TRP A 126 -10.65 6.08 -14.70
N ALA A 127 -10.74 4.75 -14.87
CA ALA A 127 -11.94 3.98 -14.56
C ALA A 127 -12.40 4.14 -13.11
N GLN A 128 -13.65 4.55 -12.93
CA GLN A 128 -14.29 4.71 -11.62
C GLN A 128 -15.45 3.73 -11.48
N ILE A 129 -15.45 2.93 -10.43
CA ILE A 129 -16.53 2.00 -10.08
C ILE A 129 -17.26 2.58 -8.87
N TYR A 130 -18.58 2.60 -8.95
CA TYR A 130 -19.46 3.00 -7.85
C TYR A 130 -20.75 2.19 -7.92
N ASP A 131 -21.13 1.54 -6.84
CA ASP A 131 -22.38 0.80 -6.69
C ASP A 131 -23.25 1.27 -5.51
N GLY A 132 -22.73 2.20 -4.71
CA GLY A 132 -23.40 2.72 -3.52
C GLY A 132 -23.45 1.75 -2.35
N GLY A 133 -22.69 0.66 -2.41
CA GLY A 133 -22.65 -0.38 -1.38
C GLY A 133 -21.93 0.03 -0.10
N TYR A 134 -21.22 1.18 -0.10
CA TYR A 134 -20.40 1.61 1.04
C TYR A 134 -19.41 0.51 1.41
N TRP A 135 -19.26 0.13 2.67
CA TRP A 135 -18.40 -1.00 3.10
C TRP A 135 -18.89 -2.39 2.63
N LYS A 136 -20.11 -2.47 2.04
CA LYS A 136 -20.69 -3.71 1.48
C LYS A 136 -20.54 -3.80 -0.03
N THR A 137 -19.84 -2.86 -0.66
CA THR A 137 -19.43 -2.95 -2.08
C THR A 137 -18.82 -4.31 -2.34
N PRO A 138 -19.34 -5.13 -3.28
CA PRO A 138 -18.93 -6.52 -3.46
C PRO A 138 -17.42 -6.67 -3.69
N ILE A 139 -16.81 -5.76 -4.46
CA ILE A 139 -15.36 -5.79 -4.72
C ILE A 139 -14.58 -5.51 -3.43
N ALA A 140 -15.02 -4.54 -2.60
CA ALA A 140 -14.35 -4.25 -1.33
C ALA A 140 -14.43 -5.43 -0.36
N VAL A 141 -15.59 -6.12 -0.30
CA VAL A 141 -15.77 -7.34 0.49
C VAL A 141 -14.88 -8.47 -0.02
N GLN A 142 -14.83 -8.68 -1.34
CA GLN A 142 -14.00 -9.71 -1.98
C GLN A 142 -12.49 -9.50 -1.70
N TYR A 143 -12.06 -8.24 -1.65
CA TYR A 143 -10.68 -7.86 -1.35
C TYR A 143 -10.40 -7.75 0.15
N GLY A 144 -11.40 -7.96 1.01
CA GLY A 144 -11.25 -7.88 2.46
C GLY A 144 -10.85 -6.49 2.94
N VAL A 145 -11.34 -5.41 2.28
CA VAL A 145 -11.00 -4.02 2.60
C VAL A 145 -11.61 -3.63 3.94
N GLN A 146 -10.78 -3.25 4.91
CA GLN A 146 -11.19 -2.89 6.26
C GLN A 146 -10.99 -1.40 6.57
N ALA A 147 -10.13 -0.72 5.82
CA ALA A 147 -9.87 0.71 5.97
C ALA A 147 -9.54 1.33 4.60
N ILE A 148 -9.78 2.63 4.44
CA ILE A 148 -9.39 3.41 3.27
C ILE A 148 -8.56 4.64 3.68
N PRO A 149 -7.61 5.10 2.83
CA PRO A 149 -7.30 4.57 1.49
C PRO A 149 -6.74 3.14 1.55
N CYS A 150 -7.11 2.31 0.57
CA CYS A 150 -6.56 0.96 0.45
C CYS A 150 -6.08 0.76 -1.01
N PRO A 151 -4.88 1.26 -1.35
CA PRO A 151 -4.29 1.07 -2.65
C PRO A 151 -3.68 -0.33 -2.75
N ILE A 152 -3.88 -0.99 -3.91
CA ILE A 152 -3.32 -2.30 -4.23
C ILE A 152 -2.72 -2.22 -5.63
N ILE A 153 -1.41 -2.44 -5.77
CA ILE A 153 -0.74 -2.44 -7.07
C ILE A 153 -0.67 -3.87 -7.59
N VAL A 154 -1.13 -4.07 -8.83
CA VAL A 154 -1.24 -5.39 -9.47
C VAL A 154 -0.50 -5.38 -10.80
N ASP A 155 0.22 -6.45 -11.08
CA ASP A 155 0.76 -6.74 -12.40
C ASP A 155 -0.36 -7.31 -13.30
N GLY A 156 -0.77 -6.57 -14.32
CA GLY A 156 -1.87 -6.95 -15.20
C GLY A 156 -1.62 -8.24 -16.01
N ASP A 157 -0.35 -8.61 -16.28
CA ASP A 157 -0.06 -9.85 -17.01
C ASP A 157 -0.24 -11.08 -16.13
N THR A 158 0.28 -11.00 -14.92
CA THR A 158 0.27 -12.13 -13.99
C THR A 158 -0.91 -12.09 -13.03
N GLY A 159 -1.52 -10.95 -12.82
CA GLY A 159 -2.53 -10.72 -11.79
C GLY A 159 -1.96 -10.73 -10.35
N ASN A 160 -0.64 -10.74 -10.19
CA ASN A 160 -0.04 -10.78 -8.86
C ASN A 160 -0.03 -9.40 -8.21
N VAL A 161 -0.29 -9.36 -6.91
CA VAL A 161 -0.15 -8.14 -6.08
C VAL A 161 1.33 -7.81 -5.92
N LEU A 162 1.71 -6.59 -6.29
CA LEU A 162 3.08 -6.07 -6.18
C LEU A 162 3.29 -5.31 -4.87
N ALA A 163 2.27 -4.58 -4.42
CA ALA A 163 2.26 -3.85 -3.15
C ALA A 163 0.82 -3.58 -2.71
N GLU A 164 0.61 -3.29 -1.44
CA GLU A 164 -0.70 -2.92 -0.89
C GLU A 164 -0.56 -1.99 0.33
N GLY A 165 -1.65 -1.30 0.69
CA GLY A 165 -1.71 -0.44 1.86
C GLY A 165 -0.60 0.62 1.88
N ASP A 166 0.09 0.76 3.00
CA ASP A 166 1.15 1.75 3.17
C ASP A 166 2.34 1.57 2.22
N GLY A 167 2.50 0.37 1.65
CA GLY A 167 3.51 0.10 0.61
C GLY A 167 3.20 0.76 -0.74
N ALA A 168 2.01 1.32 -0.93
CA ALA A 168 1.52 1.86 -2.19
C ALA A 168 1.02 3.32 -2.09
N VAL A 169 1.41 4.08 -1.06
CA VAL A 169 1.04 5.51 -0.87
C VAL A 169 2.24 6.45 -0.94
N GLY A 170 2.00 7.70 -1.28
CA GLY A 170 3.00 8.75 -1.35
C GLY A 170 4.15 8.41 -2.29
N SER A 171 5.38 8.64 -1.84
CA SER A 171 6.58 8.32 -2.64
C SER A 171 6.77 6.82 -2.88
N ARG A 172 6.21 5.95 -2.03
CA ARG A 172 6.29 4.49 -2.19
C ARG A 172 5.51 4.01 -3.41
N LEU A 173 4.40 4.66 -3.78
CA LEU A 173 3.67 4.38 -5.01
C LEU A 173 4.62 4.38 -6.23
N ILE A 174 5.41 5.43 -6.39
CA ILE A 174 6.36 5.56 -7.49
C ILE A 174 7.49 4.53 -7.42
N GLN A 175 7.96 4.21 -6.21
CA GLN A 175 9.02 3.20 -5.99
C GLN A 175 8.59 1.81 -6.44
N VAL A 176 7.29 1.49 -6.42
CA VAL A 176 6.74 0.23 -6.93
C VAL A 176 6.43 0.29 -8.42
N ILE A 177 5.78 1.37 -8.89
CA ILE A 177 5.35 1.50 -10.29
C ILE A 177 6.55 1.52 -11.24
N LYS A 178 7.55 2.35 -10.96
CA LYS A 178 8.69 2.59 -11.87
C LYS A 178 9.46 1.31 -12.24
N PRO A 179 9.93 0.48 -11.30
CA PRO A 179 10.61 -0.77 -11.65
C PRO A 179 9.69 -1.79 -12.30
N ALA A 180 8.40 -1.85 -11.92
CA ALA A 180 7.44 -2.75 -12.52
C ALA A 180 7.19 -2.44 -14.01
N LEU A 181 7.05 -1.15 -14.37
CA LEU A 181 6.93 -0.71 -15.76
C LEU A 181 8.22 -0.97 -16.55
N ALA A 182 9.39 -0.71 -15.95
CA ALA A 182 10.67 -0.98 -16.60
C ALA A 182 10.87 -2.49 -16.90
N ALA A 183 10.35 -3.37 -16.06
CA ALA A 183 10.36 -4.82 -16.30
C ALA A 183 9.46 -5.22 -17.47
N LYS A 184 8.33 -4.52 -17.69
CA LYS A 184 7.43 -4.76 -18.84
C LYS A 184 8.01 -4.27 -20.17
N ALA A 185 8.69 -3.14 -20.17
CA ALA A 185 9.30 -2.57 -21.37
C ALA A 185 10.44 -3.43 -21.97
N LYS A 186 10.95 -4.43 -21.23
CA LYS A 186 12.02 -5.36 -21.66
C LYS A 186 11.48 -6.67 -22.26
N LYS A 187 10.20 -6.88 -22.27
CA LYS A 187 9.52 -8.06 -22.86
C LYS A 187 9.04 -7.77 -24.28
#